data_d1ef1f595e19b0128af73ce4962857f8
#
_entry.id   d1ef1f595e19b0128af73ce4962857f8
#
_cell.length_a   1.000
_cell.length_b   1.000
_cell.length_c   1.000
_cell.angle_alpha   90.00
_cell.angle_beta   90.00
_cell.angle_gamma   90.00
#
_symmetry.space_group_name_H-M   'P 1'
#
loop_
_entity.id
_entity.type
_entity.pdbx_description
1 polymer ?
#
loop_
_entity_poly.entity_id
_entity_poly.type
_entity_poly.pdbx_seq_one_letter_code
_entity_poly.pdbx_strand_id
1 'polypeptide(L)'
;RVLFRSVVFISLYVMIRKANLMNSYVALVIPLIGAFGVFMMRQFIRGVPNDFIEAAQIDGCSELRIFFQVVLPMVKPARITLAVFTFNSAWNMFLWPLIATTKNEMQTLTLATSSLTSHLATNYGYPMAAATISFLVPFILYCFMQKQFVEGIALGGVKG
;
A
#
# COMPACT_ATOMS: atom_id res chain seq x y z
N ARG A 1 -4.06 19.79 -7.06
CA ARG A 1 -3.64 18.43 -6.60
C ARG A 1 -3.85 17.37 -7.68
N VAL A 2 -4.97 17.38 -8.41
CA VAL A 2 -5.26 16.39 -9.48
C VAL A 2 -4.25 16.52 -10.64
N LEU A 3 -3.99 17.73 -11.12
CA LEU A 3 -3.04 18.00 -12.20
C LEU A 3 -1.62 17.50 -11.88
N PHE A 4 -1.17 17.67 -10.63
CA PHE A 4 0.16 17.20 -10.21
C PHE A 4 0.28 15.67 -10.26
N ARG A 5 -0.74 14.94 -9.84
CA ARG A 5 -0.77 13.47 -9.94
C ARG A 5 -0.74 13.00 -11.40
N SER A 6 -1.47 13.67 -12.29
CA SER A 6 -1.49 13.31 -13.72
C SER A 6 -0.13 13.49 -14.37
N VAL A 7 0.59 14.57 -14.06
CA VAL A 7 1.95 14.82 -14.59
C VAL A 7 2.93 13.73 -14.11
N VAL A 8 2.86 13.33 -12.84
CA VAL A 8 3.71 12.27 -12.30
C VAL A 8 3.43 10.94 -12.98
N PHE A 9 2.16 10.60 -13.24
CA PHE A 9 1.81 9.35 -13.93
C PHE A 9 2.29 9.32 -15.38
N ILE A 10 2.26 10.45 -16.10
CA ILE A 10 2.79 10.52 -17.47
C ILE A 10 4.29 10.24 -17.49
N SER A 11 5.05 10.89 -16.60
CA SER A 11 6.49 10.69 -16.50
C SER A 11 6.84 9.24 -16.13
N LEU A 12 6.11 8.67 -15.16
CA LEU A 12 6.27 7.29 -14.72
C LEU A 12 5.93 6.29 -15.84
N TYR A 13 4.86 6.55 -16.59
CA TYR A 13 4.48 5.73 -17.76
C TYR A 13 5.60 5.69 -18.80
N VAL A 14 6.19 6.84 -19.13
CA VAL A 14 7.29 6.92 -20.10
C VAL A 14 8.51 6.11 -19.61
N MET A 15 8.84 6.20 -18.31
CA MET A 15 9.94 5.44 -17.72
C MET A 15 9.69 3.94 -17.79
N ILE A 16 8.51 3.47 -17.38
CA ILE A 16 8.14 2.04 -17.37
C ILE A 16 8.08 1.49 -18.80
N ARG A 17 7.57 2.27 -19.74
CA ARG A 17 7.54 1.88 -21.17
C ARG A 17 8.94 1.75 -21.74
N LYS A 18 9.85 2.68 -21.46
CA LYS A 18 11.26 2.60 -21.91
C LYS A 18 12.00 1.43 -21.29
N ALA A 19 11.65 1.05 -20.05
CA ALA A 19 12.22 -0.11 -19.36
C ALA A 19 11.60 -1.45 -19.79
N ASN A 20 10.65 -1.48 -20.74
CA ASN A 20 9.88 -2.67 -21.16
C ASN A 20 9.18 -3.40 -19.99
N LEU A 21 8.78 -2.66 -18.95
CA LEU A 21 8.12 -3.21 -17.77
C LEU A 21 6.58 -3.14 -17.83
N MET A 22 6.00 -2.72 -18.97
CA MET A 22 4.56 -2.72 -19.15
C MET A 22 3.97 -4.12 -18.96
N ASN A 23 2.73 -4.21 -18.45
CA ASN A 23 2.07 -5.48 -18.15
C ASN A 23 2.87 -6.37 -17.17
N SER A 24 3.50 -5.77 -16.17
CA SER A 24 4.20 -6.49 -15.12
C SER A 24 3.72 -6.06 -13.72
N TYR A 25 3.86 -6.95 -12.74
CA TYR A 25 3.59 -6.62 -11.34
C TYR A 25 4.48 -5.49 -10.83
N VAL A 26 5.71 -5.40 -11.33
CA VAL A 26 6.65 -4.32 -10.99
C VAL A 26 6.07 -2.95 -11.39
N ALA A 27 5.51 -2.84 -12.60
CA ALA A 27 4.85 -1.61 -13.04
C ALA A 27 3.69 -1.20 -12.13
N LEU A 28 2.91 -2.16 -11.62
CA LEU A 28 1.78 -1.89 -10.72
C LEU A 28 2.22 -1.46 -9.33
N VAL A 29 3.34 -1.99 -8.83
CA VAL A 29 3.83 -1.77 -7.46
C VAL A 29 4.63 -0.46 -7.31
N ILE A 30 5.38 -0.04 -8.31
CA ILE A 30 6.25 1.15 -8.23
C ILE A 30 5.52 2.40 -7.69
N PRO A 31 4.31 2.76 -8.12
CA PRO A 31 3.64 3.98 -7.62
C PRO A 31 3.20 3.89 -6.16
N LEU A 32 3.17 2.69 -5.58
CA LEU A 32 2.81 2.49 -4.17
C LEU A 32 3.97 2.82 -3.24
N ILE A 33 5.21 2.80 -3.77
CA ILE A 33 6.41 3.18 -3.02
C ILE A 33 6.47 4.71 -2.97
N GLY A 34 5.84 5.28 -1.94
CA GLY A 34 5.69 6.73 -1.82
C GLY A 34 6.34 7.33 -0.58
N ALA A 35 6.49 8.64 -0.59
CA ALA A 35 7.05 9.42 0.52
C ALA A 35 6.26 9.22 1.83
N PHE A 36 4.95 8.95 1.76
CA PHE A 36 4.11 8.71 2.93
C PHE A 36 4.61 7.53 3.77
N GLY A 37 4.92 6.39 3.13
CA GLY A 37 5.40 5.21 3.84
C GLY A 37 6.75 5.46 4.54
N VAL A 38 7.66 6.12 3.85
CA VAL A 38 8.97 6.49 4.41
C VAL A 38 8.80 7.45 5.58
N PHE A 39 8.00 8.51 5.42
CA PHE A 39 7.73 9.48 6.47
C PHE A 39 7.11 8.83 7.70
N MET A 40 6.06 8.03 7.50
CA MET A 40 5.37 7.32 8.58
C MET A 40 6.32 6.40 9.34
N MET A 41 7.05 5.52 8.66
CA MET A 41 7.99 4.62 9.31
C MET A 41 9.11 5.36 10.04
N ARG A 42 9.63 6.43 9.46
CA ARG A 42 10.64 7.28 10.12
C ARG A 42 10.14 7.85 11.45
N GLN A 43 8.89 8.31 11.51
CA GLN A 43 8.31 8.87 12.73
C GLN A 43 8.19 7.81 13.84
N PHE A 44 7.73 6.61 13.49
CA PHE A 44 7.62 5.52 14.47
C PHE A 44 8.98 5.00 14.94
N ILE A 45 9.95 4.88 14.03
CA ILE A 45 11.32 4.45 14.40
C ILE A 45 11.98 5.48 15.33
N ARG A 46 11.78 6.78 15.08
CA ARG A 46 12.28 7.84 15.96
C ARG A 46 11.62 7.86 17.36
N GLY A 47 10.45 7.27 17.48
CA GLY A 47 9.76 7.12 18.76
C GLY A 47 10.26 5.95 19.61
N VAL A 48 11.14 5.10 19.09
CA VAL A 48 11.75 4.02 19.84
C VAL A 48 12.74 4.62 20.86
N PRO A 49 12.62 4.30 22.18
CA PRO A 49 13.55 4.81 23.18
C PRO A 49 14.98 4.33 22.91
N ASN A 50 15.94 5.24 23.04
CA ASN A 50 17.36 4.95 22.81
C ASN A 50 17.92 3.90 23.76
N ASP A 51 17.37 3.82 24.97
CA ASP A 51 17.80 2.85 26.01
C ASP A 51 17.84 1.40 25.48
N PHE A 52 16.89 1.01 24.64
CA PHE A 52 16.86 -0.33 24.03
C PHE A 52 17.98 -0.51 22.99
N ILE A 53 18.33 0.56 22.28
CA ILE A 53 19.38 0.55 21.27
C ILE A 53 20.74 0.48 21.98
N GLU A 54 20.94 1.30 23.01
CA GLU A 54 22.16 1.37 23.79
C GLU A 54 22.43 0.06 24.53
N ALA A 55 21.39 -0.54 25.15
CA ALA A 55 21.52 -1.85 25.79
C ALA A 55 21.97 -2.93 24.79
N ALA A 56 21.38 -2.96 23.60
CA ALA A 56 21.76 -3.92 22.57
C ALA A 56 23.20 -3.67 22.02
N GLN A 57 23.66 -2.41 22.01
CA GLN A 57 25.04 -2.07 21.65
C GLN A 57 26.02 -2.57 22.71
N ILE A 58 25.71 -2.42 23.99
CA ILE A 58 26.49 -2.96 25.10
C ILE A 58 26.59 -4.49 25.02
N ASP A 59 25.50 -5.16 24.60
CA ASP A 59 25.48 -6.61 24.36
C ASP A 59 26.27 -7.04 23.10
N GLY A 60 26.95 -6.10 22.41
CA GLY A 60 27.78 -6.35 21.23
C GLY A 60 27.00 -6.64 19.95
N CYS A 61 25.72 -6.28 19.89
CA CYS A 61 24.91 -6.44 18.67
C CYS A 61 25.35 -5.48 17.57
N SER A 62 25.48 -5.97 16.34
CA SER A 62 25.70 -5.11 15.17
C SER A 62 24.46 -4.26 14.85
N GLU A 63 24.62 -3.13 14.17
CA GLU A 63 23.50 -2.21 13.80
C GLU A 63 22.37 -2.91 13.05
N LEU A 64 22.70 -3.79 12.10
CA LEU A 64 21.70 -4.57 11.39
C LEU A 64 20.93 -5.51 12.31
N ARG A 65 21.63 -6.13 13.27
CA ARG A 65 20.98 -7.02 14.25
C ARG A 65 20.06 -6.22 15.17
N ILE A 66 20.47 -5.05 15.64
CA ILE A 66 19.64 -4.14 16.42
C ILE A 66 18.39 -3.75 15.64
N PHE A 67 18.55 -3.37 14.36
CA PHE A 67 17.42 -3.01 13.51
C PHE A 67 16.39 -4.15 13.38
N PHE A 68 16.83 -5.36 13.04
CA PHE A 68 15.91 -6.48 12.80
C PHE A 68 15.34 -7.09 14.09
N GLN A 69 16.12 -7.17 15.18
CA GLN A 69 15.74 -7.86 16.40
C GLN A 69 15.12 -6.95 17.47
N VAL A 70 15.45 -5.66 17.49
CA VAL A 70 14.96 -4.70 18.48
C VAL A 70 13.98 -3.71 17.84
N VAL A 71 14.44 -2.90 16.89
CA VAL A 71 13.67 -1.80 16.35
C VAL A 71 12.45 -2.30 15.56
N LEU A 72 12.67 -3.22 14.65
CA LEU A 72 11.63 -3.69 13.73
C LEU A 72 10.44 -4.38 14.46
N PRO A 73 10.64 -5.21 15.50
CA PRO A 73 9.55 -5.73 16.32
C PRO A 73 8.80 -4.64 17.08
N MET A 74 9.50 -3.65 17.64
CA MET A 74 8.87 -2.56 18.42
C MET A 74 7.94 -1.70 17.56
N VAL A 75 8.27 -1.49 16.27
CA VAL A 75 7.42 -0.75 15.34
C VAL A 75 6.41 -1.63 14.58
N LYS A 76 6.15 -2.85 15.08
CA LYS A 76 5.18 -3.78 14.47
C LYS A 76 3.81 -3.15 14.21
N PRO A 77 3.18 -2.39 15.14
CA PRO A 77 1.88 -1.75 14.89
C PRO A 77 1.94 -0.79 13.70
N ALA A 78 2.99 0.02 13.59
CA ALA A 78 3.18 0.96 12.49
C ALA A 78 3.31 0.25 11.13
N ARG A 79 4.05 -0.87 11.09
CA ARG A 79 4.19 -1.66 9.85
C ARG A 79 2.84 -2.24 9.40
N ILE A 80 2.04 -2.74 10.34
CA ILE A 80 0.71 -3.25 10.04
C ILE A 80 -0.19 -2.12 9.52
N THR A 81 -0.19 -0.98 10.17
CA THR A 81 -0.94 0.20 9.73
C THR A 81 -0.51 0.64 8.33
N LEU A 82 0.79 0.72 8.05
CA LEU A 82 1.30 1.05 6.73
C LEU A 82 0.86 0.02 5.67
N ALA A 83 0.91 -1.27 6.00
CA ALA A 83 0.45 -2.33 5.09
C ALA A 83 -1.03 -2.19 4.74
N VAL A 84 -1.89 -1.88 5.72
CA VAL A 84 -3.32 -1.64 5.49
C VAL A 84 -3.57 -0.42 4.61
N PHE A 85 -2.88 0.70 4.88
CA PHE A 85 -3.00 1.90 4.05
C PHE A 85 -2.54 1.66 2.61
N THR A 86 -1.40 0.97 2.45
CA THR A 86 -0.86 0.66 1.13
C THR A 86 -1.79 -0.29 0.37
N PHE A 87 -2.30 -1.32 1.05
CA PHE A 87 -3.29 -2.24 0.47
C PHE A 87 -4.54 -1.49 0.01
N ASN A 88 -5.12 -0.66 0.88
CA ASN A 88 -6.32 0.10 0.53
C ASN A 88 -6.08 1.07 -0.64
N SER A 89 -4.93 1.72 -0.66
CA SER A 89 -4.53 2.60 -1.77
C SER A 89 -4.35 1.83 -3.08
N ALA A 90 -3.71 0.66 -3.04
CA ALA A 90 -3.52 -0.21 -4.19
C ALA A 90 -4.84 -0.78 -4.70
N TRP A 91 -5.71 -1.23 -3.79
CA TRP A 91 -7.00 -1.81 -4.12
C TRP A 91 -7.93 -0.84 -4.84
N ASN A 92 -7.97 0.40 -4.37
CA ASN A 92 -8.81 1.44 -4.96
C ASN A 92 -8.14 2.17 -6.14
N MET A 93 -6.92 1.80 -6.51
CA MET A 93 -6.20 2.44 -7.61
C MET A 93 -6.79 1.99 -8.94
N PHE A 94 -7.32 2.96 -9.71
CA PHE A 94 -7.95 2.72 -11.01
C PHE A 94 -7.10 3.27 -12.16
N LEU A 95 -6.73 4.55 -12.10
CA LEU A 95 -6.11 5.25 -13.21
C LEU A 95 -4.76 4.65 -13.61
N TRP A 96 -3.93 4.28 -12.65
CA TRP A 96 -2.61 3.74 -12.96
C TRP A 96 -2.66 2.34 -13.60
N PRO A 97 -3.38 1.34 -13.06
CA PRO A 97 -3.57 0.07 -13.75
C PRO A 97 -4.15 0.23 -15.16
N LEU A 98 -5.09 1.17 -15.36
CA LEU A 98 -5.69 1.45 -16.66
C LEU A 98 -4.65 1.81 -17.73
N ILE A 99 -3.61 2.57 -17.38
CA ILE A 99 -2.56 2.99 -18.32
C ILE A 99 -1.34 2.06 -18.34
N ALA A 100 -1.07 1.34 -17.24
CA ALA A 100 0.08 0.46 -17.11
C ALA A 100 -0.16 -0.96 -17.61
N THR A 101 -1.44 -1.40 -17.70
CA THR A 101 -1.81 -2.75 -18.13
C THR A 101 -2.70 -2.70 -19.37
N THR A 102 -2.27 -3.36 -20.45
CA THR A 102 -3.03 -3.52 -21.68
C THR A 102 -3.56 -4.95 -21.88
N LYS A 103 -3.00 -5.92 -21.12
CA LYS A 103 -3.41 -7.33 -21.16
C LYS A 103 -4.53 -7.57 -20.15
N ASN A 104 -5.60 -8.27 -20.56
CA ASN A 104 -6.72 -8.61 -19.69
C ASN A 104 -6.31 -9.42 -18.45
N GLU A 105 -5.32 -10.30 -18.59
CA GLU A 105 -4.80 -11.14 -17.51
C GLU A 105 -4.09 -10.34 -16.39
N MET A 106 -3.68 -9.10 -16.69
CA MET A 106 -2.95 -8.24 -15.76
C MET A 106 -3.84 -7.11 -15.18
N GLN A 107 -5.11 -7.10 -15.52
CA GLN A 107 -6.05 -6.12 -14.99
C GLN A 107 -6.30 -6.35 -13.50
N THR A 108 -6.33 -5.26 -12.73
CA THR A 108 -6.81 -5.32 -11.34
C THR A 108 -8.33 -5.55 -11.31
N LEU A 109 -8.83 -6.13 -10.22
CA LEU A 109 -10.26 -6.39 -10.06
C LEU A 109 -11.10 -5.12 -10.21
N THR A 110 -10.65 -4.01 -9.64
CA THR A 110 -11.32 -2.70 -9.75
C THR A 110 -11.41 -2.23 -11.22
N LEU A 111 -10.35 -2.42 -11.99
CA LEU A 111 -10.34 -2.08 -13.41
C LEU A 111 -11.26 -3.00 -14.21
N ALA A 112 -11.18 -4.31 -13.99
CA ALA A 112 -12.02 -5.30 -14.66
C ALA A 112 -13.51 -5.09 -14.36
N THR A 113 -13.88 -4.75 -13.12
CA THR A 113 -15.27 -4.43 -12.75
C THR A 113 -15.80 -3.23 -13.53
N SER A 114 -14.98 -2.19 -13.69
CA SER A 114 -15.36 -1.01 -14.49
C SER A 114 -15.56 -1.35 -15.96
N SER A 115 -14.70 -2.20 -16.52
CA SER A 115 -14.83 -2.67 -17.91
C SER A 115 -16.10 -3.48 -18.13
N LEU A 116 -16.44 -4.38 -17.20
CA LEU A 116 -17.68 -5.16 -17.22
C LEU A 116 -18.92 -4.26 -17.20
N THR A 117 -18.91 -3.21 -16.40
CA THR A 117 -20.04 -2.27 -16.31
C THR A 117 -20.25 -1.53 -17.63
N SER A 118 -19.19 -1.18 -18.37
CA SER A 118 -19.28 -0.48 -19.64
C SER A 118 -19.74 -1.40 -20.79
N HIS A 119 -19.35 -2.66 -20.80
CA HIS A 119 -19.65 -3.61 -21.85
C HIS A 119 -21.01 -4.32 -21.70
N LEU A 120 -21.49 -4.49 -20.47
CA LEU A 120 -22.71 -5.25 -20.13
C LEU A 120 -23.83 -4.36 -19.56
N ALA A 121 -23.97 -3.15 -20.12
CA ALA A 121 -24.98 -2.17 -19.66
C ALA A 121 -26.41 -2.69 -19.61
N THR A 122 -26.74 -3.78 -20.33
CA THR A 122 -28.07 -4.39 -20.37
C THR A 122 -28.30 -5.44 -19.29
N ASN A 123 -27.24 -6.01 -18.70
CA ASN A 123 -27.36 -7.05 -17.68
C ASN A 123 -26.59 -6.65 -16.42
N TYR A 124 -27.28 -6.10 -15.44
CA TYR A 124 -26.70 -5.61 -14.18
C TYR A 124 -26.18 -6.73 -13.24
N GLY A 125 -26.52 -8.00 -13.48
CA GLY A 125 -26.13 -9.11 -12.62
C GLY A 125 -24.62 -9.28 -12.48
N TYR A 126 -23.88 -9.26 -13.61
CA TYR A 126 -22.42 -9.43 -13.60
C TYR A 126 -21.68 -8.26 -12.94
N PRO A 127 -21.98 -6.99 -13.26
CA PRO A 127 -21.37 -5.86 -12.57
C PRO A 127 -21.64 -5.84 -11.07
N MET A 128 -22.86 -6.19 -10.63
CA MET A 128 -23.22 -6.28 -9.22
C MET A 128 -22.46 -7.38 -8.49
N ALA A 129 -22.32 -8.55 -9.09
CA ALA A 129 -21.51 -9.63 -8.53
C ALA A 129 -20.02 -9.22 -8.40
N ALA A 130 -19.46 -8.60 -9.43
CA ALA A 130 -18.09 -8.12 -9.41
C ALA A 130 -17.87 -7.01 -8.36
N ALA A 131 -18.83 -6.09 -8.22
CA ALA A 131 -18.79 -5.04 -7.18
C ALA A 131 -18.86 -5.65 -5.76
N THR A 132 -19.70 -6.68 -5.56
CA THR A 132 -19.79 -7.39 -4.28
C THR A 132 -18.47 -8.06 -3.91
N ILE A 133 -17.80 -8.72 -4.84
CA ILE A 133 -16.48 -9.34 -4.62
C ILE A 133 -15.44 -8.25 -4.32
N SER A 134 -15.47 -7.14 -5.07
CA SER A 134 -14.55 -6.02 -4.87
C SER A 134 -14.70 -5.36 -3.50
N PHE A 135 -15.91 -5.34 -2.94
CA PHE A 135 -16.17 -4.85 -1.59
C PHE A 135 -15.77 -5.87 -0.51
N LEU A 136 -16.05 -7.15 -0.74
CA LEU A 136 -15.90 -8.20 0.26
C LEU A 136 -14.43 -8.36 0.71
N VAL A 137 -13.47 -8.27 -0.22
CA VAL A 137 -12.04 -8.47 0.10
C VAL A 137 -11.50 -7.42 1.07
N PRO A 138 -11.63 -6.09 0.84
CA PRO A 138 -11.19 -5.10 1.80
C PRO A 138 -12.02 -5.13 3.10
N PHE A 139 -13.30 -5.49 3.04
CA PHE A 139 -14.15 -5.63 4.22
C PHE A 139 -13.66 -6.74 5.15
N ILE A 140 -13.36 -7.93 4.60
CA ILE A 140 -12.81 -9.06 5.37
C ILE A 140 -11.46 -8.67 5.97
N LEU A 141 -10.57 -8.06 5.19
CA LEU A 141 -9.27 -7.61 5.66
C LEU A 141 -9.41 -6.60 6.80
N TYR A 142 -10.33 -5.64 6.68
CA TYR A 142 -10.63 -4.68 7.73
C TYR A 142 -11.12 -5.37 9.02
N CYS A 143 -12.03 -6.33 8.93
CA CYS A 143 -12.54 -7.06 10.10
C CYS A 143 -11.42 -7.79 10.88
N PHE A 144 -10.44 -8.35 10.18
CA PHE A 144 -9.30 -9.00 10.82
C PHE A 144 -8.28 -8.02 11.39
N MET A 145 -8.13 -6.85 10.80
CA MET A 145 -7.04 -5.90 11.13
C MET A 145 -7.52 -4.68 11.93
N GLN A 146 -8.82 -4.52 12.20
CA GLN A 146 -9.37 -3.35 12.90
C GLN A 146 -8.71 -3.07 14.25
N LYS A 147 -8.37 -4.11 15.02
CA LYS A 147 -7.72 -3.96 16.32
C LYS A 147 -6.32 -3.35 16.20
N GLN A 148 -5.51 -3.86 15.29
CA GLN A 148 -4.15 -3.36 15.05
C GLN A 148 -4.18 -1.94 14.45
N PHE A 149 -5.21 -1.62 13.66
CA PHE A 149 -5.40 -0.30 13.08
C PHE A 149 -5.66 0.76 14.15
N VAL A 150 -6.54 0.46 15.11
CA VAL A 150 -6.86 1.36 16.23
C VAL A 150 -5.64 1.56 17.12
N GLU A 151 -4.91 0.50 17.46
CA GLU A 151 -3.67 0.57 18.27
C GLU A 151 -2.59 1.42 17.56
N GLY A 152 -2.42 1.27 16.24
CA GLY A 152 -1.44 2.02 15.47
C GLY A 152 -1.73 3.53 15.40
N ILE A 153 -3.01 3.92 15.31
CA ILE A 153 -3.41 5.33 15.30
C ILE A 153 -3.28 5.93 16.71
N ALA A 154 -3.67 5.19 17.75
CA ALA A 154 -3.59 5.66 19.14
C ALA A 154 -2.15 5.97 19.55
N LEU A 155 -1.18 5.14 19.18
CA LEU A 155 0.25 5.37 19.46
C LEU A 155 0.83 6.58 18.71
N GLY A 156 0.29 6.94 17.55
CA GLY A 156 0.69 8.13 16.80
C GLY A 156 0.04 9.43 17.28
N GLY A 157 -1.08 9.35 18.02
CA GLY A 157 -1.87 10.50 18.48
C GLY A 157 -1.56 10.97 19.91
N VAL A 158 -0.85 10.20 20.71
CA VAL A 158 -0.51 10.55 22.10
C VAL A 158 0.85 11.21 22.17
N LYS A 159 0.95 12.42 21.64
CA LYS A 159 1.97 13.44 22.01
C LYS A 159 1.26 14.80 21.97
N GLY A 160 0.44 15.05 22.96
CA GLY A 160 -0.02 16.34 23.40
C GLY A 160 0.46 16.56 24.81
#